data_feca9cce3d45cdc0614b32404a835f9c
#
_entry.id   feca9cce3d45cdc0614b32404a835f9c
#
_cell.length_a   1.000
_cell.length_b   1.000
_cell.length_c   1.000
_cell.angle_alpha   90.00
_cell.angle_beta   90.00
_cell.angle_gamma   90.00
#
_symmetry.space_group_name_H-M   'P 1'
#
loop_
_entity.id
_entity.type
_entity.pdbx_description
1 polymer ?
#
loop_
_entity_poly.entity_id
_entity_poly.type
_entity_poly.pdbx_seq_one_letter_code
_entity_poly.pdbx_strand_id
1 'polypeptide(L)'
;DEESHPGFTVDLMLDGSASRLHCQEDIAAQGYILGKSLANCGIPVRITSFCSLRGYTVLRILKDFGDKNSERKVFDYFAAGWNRDGLALRAMGELMRSAPADKHLLILLTDASPDDSHKILPSGKVPLSRDYDGQIGVDDTAAEVRVLRQRGVRVAAVFMGENSSIPAA
;
A
#
# COMPACT_ATOMS: atom_id res chain seq x y z
N ASP A 1 5.10 15.19 -31.98
CA ASP A 1 5.58 14.41 -30.85
C ASP A 1 4.42 13.52 -30.40
N GLU A 2 4.45 12.25 -30.79
CA GLU A 2 3.54 11.26 -30.21
C GLU A 2 3.87 11.18 -28.71
N GLU A 3 3.01 11.67 -27.85
CA GLU A 3 3.06 11.37 -26.43
C GLU A 3 2.91 9.85 -26.27
N SER A 4 4.02 9.17 -26.15
CA SER A 4 4.06 7.74 -25.86
C SER A 4 3.39 7.53 -24.50
N HIS A 5 2.14 7.10 -24.54
CA HIS A 5 1.46 6.68 -23.31
C HIS A 5 2.24 5.54 -22.68
N PRO A 6 2.53 5.59 -21.37
CA PRO A 6 3.26 4.53 -20.71
C PRO A 6 2.48 3.22 -20.84
N GLY A 7 3.17 2.12 -21.18
CA GLY A 7 2.54 0.81 -21.34
C GLY A 7 1.92 0.26 -20.05
N PHE A 8 2.45 0.69 -18.88
CA PHE A 8 1.90 0.39 -17.55
C PHE A 8 2.45 1.36 -16.51
N THR A 9 1.79 1.43 -15.36
CA THR A 9 2.21 2.20 -14.19
C THR A 9 2.44 1.28 -13.00
N VAL A 10 3.28 1.74 -12.09
CA VAL A 10 3.55 1.05 -10.82
C VAL A 10 3.14 1.93 -9.66
N ASP A 11 2.33 1.37 -8.78
CA ASP A 11 2.03 1.92 -7.47
C ASP A 11 2.81 1.15 -6.40
N LEU A 12 3.68 1.83 -5.67
CA LEU A 12 4.46 1.31 -4.57
C LEU A 12 3.79 1.74 -3.27
N MET A 13 3.35 0.78 -2.48
CA MET A 13 2.59 1.02 -1.26
C MET A 13 3.37 0.51 -0.05
N LEU A 14 3.73 1.41 0.86
CA LEU A 14 4.56 1.12 2.01
C LEU A 14 3.69 1.04 3.27
N ASP A 15 3.78 -0.08 3.96
CA ASP A 15 3.17 -0.21 5.28
C ASP A 15 3.85 0.74 6.27
N GLY A 16 3.07 1.67 6.81
CA GLY A 16 3.50 2.68 7.77
C GLY A 16 2.99 2.41 9.19
N SER A 17 2.65 1.18 9.54
CA SER A 17 2.24 0.83 10.90
C SER A 17 3.40 0.93 11.90
N ALA A 18 3.09 1.10 13.20
CA ALA A 18 4.09 1.27 14.25
C ALA A 18 5.02 0.06 14.43
N SER A 19 4.60 -1.13 14.01
CA SER A 19 5.46 -2.32 13.96
C SER A 19 6.69 -2.11 13.07
N ARG A 20 6.66 -1.15 12.15
CA ARG A 20 7.74 -0.79 11.24
C ARG A 20 8.73 0.25 11.79
N LEU A 21 8.50 0.79 12.99
CA LEU A 21 9.37 1.83 13.58
C LEU A 21 10.86 1.44 13.63
N HIS A 22 11.15 0.18 13.94
CA HIS A 22 12.54 -0.31 14.06
C HIS A 22 13.27 -0.48 12.72
N CYS A 23 12.55 -0.50 11.60
CA CYS A 23 13.09 -0.69 10.24
C CYS A 23 12.58 0.38 9.26
N GLN A 24 12.06 1.50 9.74
CA GLN A 24 11.48 2.53 8.88
C GLN A 24 12.47 3.11 7.87
N GLU A 25 13.74 3.23 8.24
CA GLU A 25 14.80 3.71 7.34
C GLU A 25 15.07 2.72 6.22
N ASP A 26 15.06 1.41 6.51
CA ASP A 26 15.22 0.35 5.53
C ASP A 26 14.05 0.31 4.55
N ILE A 27 12.82 0.49 5.04
CA ILE A 27 11.62 0.54 4.20
C ILE A 27 11.69 1.77 3.28
N ALA A 28 12.05 2.93 3.81
CA ALA A 28 12.21 4.14 3.01
C ALA A 28 13.33 3.97 1.96
N ALA A 29 14.46 3.37 2.33
CA ALA A 29 15.56 3.10 1.41
C ALA A 29 15.15 2.13 0.30
N GLN A 30 14.43 1.06 0.61
CA GLN A 30 13.91 0.12 -0.39
C GLN A 30 12.87 0.76 -1.30
N GLY A 31 11.94 1.55 -0.74
CA GLY A 31 11.00 2.34 -1.51
C GLY A 31 11.69 3.31 -2.47
N TYR A 32 12.76 3.96 -2.02
CA TYR A 32 13.58 4.84 -2.85
C TYR A 32 14.28 4.07 -3.98
N ILE A 33 14.96 2.95 -3.66
CA ILE A 33 15.69 2.14 -4.64
C ILE A 33 14.73 1.63 -5.72
N LEU A 34 13.60 1.06 -5.33
CA LEU A 34 12.59 0.56 -6.27
C LEU A 34 12.00 1.69 -7.12
N GLY A 35 11.60 2.79 -6.49
CA GLY A 35 11.03 3.94 -7.18
C GLY A 35 12.02 4.55 -8.17
N LYS A 36 13.28 4.71 -7.77
CA LYS A 36 14.33 5.25 -8.63
C LYS A 36 14.68 4.32 -9.79
N SER A 37 14.74 3.01 -9.53
CA SER A 37 15.01 2.01 -10.58
C SER A 37 13.91 1.99 -11.63
N LEU A 38 12.64 2.01 -11.21
CA LEU A 38 11.49 2.08 -12.12
C LEU A 38 11.51 3.37 -12.95
N ALA A 39 11.75 4.52 -12.31
CA ALA A 39 11.84 5.80 -12.98
C ALA A 39 12.98 5.83 -14.02
N ASN A 40 14.15 5.26 -13.70
CA ASN A 40 15.28 5.14 -14.62
C ASN A 40 14.96 4.24 -15.83
N CYS A 41 14.03 3.29 -15.68
CA CYS A 41 13.53 2.47 -16.79
C CYS A 41 12.38 3.14 -17.57
N GLY A 42 12.07 4.40 -17.28
CA GLY A 42 10.97 5.13 -17.92
C GLY A 42 9.57 4.66 -17.48
N ILE A 43 9.48 3.92 -16.38
CA ILE A 43 8.21 3.43 -15.84
C ILE A 43 7.66 4.45 -14.85
N PRO A 44 6.46 5.01 -15.09
CA PRO A 44 5.83 5.91 -14.14
C PRO A 44 5.53 5.19 -12.82
N VAL A 45 5.97 5.79 -11.72
CA VAL A 45 5.80 5.22 -10.38
C VAL A 45 5.21 6.25 -9.43
N ARG A 46 4.18 5.84 -8.69
CA ARG A 46 3.66 6.55 -7.52
C ARG A 46 4.05 5.79 -6.27
N ILE A 47 4.43 6.52 -5.23
CA ILE A 47 4.84 5.94 -3.95
C ILE A 47 3.94 6.50 -2.86
N THR A 48 3.30 5.60 -2.13
CA THR A 48 2.39 5.91 -1.02
C THR A 48 2.83 5.19 0.24
N SER A 49 2.44 5.70 1.38
CA SER A 49 2.45 4.97 2.64
C SER A 49 1.06 4.95 3.24
N PHE A 50 0.76 3.94 4.05
CA PHE A 50 -0.52 3.85 4.74
C PHE A 50 -0.34 3.46 6.20
N CYS A 51 -1.24 3.95 7.03
CA CYS A 51 -1.39 3.53 8.42
C CYS A 51 -2.83 3.81 8.88
N SER A 52 -3.19 3.32 10.05
CA SER A 52 -4.47 3.63 10.70
C SER A 52 -4.23 4.42 11.98
N LEU A 53 -4.86 5.57 12.09
CA LEU A 53 -4.79 6.46 13.23
C LEU A 53 -6.20 6.71 13.78
N ARG A 54 -6.44 6.38 15.03
CA ARG A 54 -7.75 6.58 15.70
C ARG A 54 -8.94 6.01 14.92
N GLY A 55 -8.74 4.84 14.29
CA GLY A 55 -9.79 4.17 13.50
C GLY A 55 -9.95 4.68 12.07
N TYR A 56 -9.14 5.63 11.62
CA TYR A 56 -9.11 6.11 10.24
C TYR A 56 -7.89 5.55 9.51
N THR A 57 -8.10 5.02 8.30
CA THR A 57 -7.01 4.67 7.41
C THR A 57 -6.54 5.91 6.68
N VAL A 58 -5.26 6.22 6.81
CA VAL A 58 -4.59 7.36 6.17
C VAL A 58 -3.72 6.82 5.05
N LEU A 59 -3.95 7.30 3.83
CA LEU A 59 -3.09 7.05 2.68
C LEU A 59 -2.33 8.35 2.37
N ARG A 60 -1.00 8.30 2.46
CA ARG A 60 -0.13 9.44 2.22
C ARG A 60 0.63 9.25 0.92
N ILE A 61 0.45 10.18 -0.01
CA ILE A 61 1.22 10.19 -1.26
C ILE A 61 2.58 10.84 -0.98
N LEU A 62 3.65 10.06 -1.09
CA LEU A 62 5.03 10.52 -0.95
C LEU A 62 5.57 11.04 -2.28
N LYS A 63 5.20 10.38 -3.39
CA LYS A 63 5.54 10.79 -4.76
C LYS A 63 4.38 10.42 -5.68
N ASP A 64 3.94 11.34 -6.53
CA ASP A 64 2.96 11.05 -7.58
C ASP A 64 3.62 10.85 -8.94
N PHE A 65 2.87 10.32 -9.93
CA PHE A 65 3.34 10.07 -11.30
C PHE A 65 3.90 11.32 -11.97
N GLY A 66 3.28 12.47 -11.77
CA GLY A 66 3.71 13.75 -12.33
C GLY A 66 4.95 14.38 -11.69
N ASP A 67 5.38 13.88 -10.53
CA ASP A 67 6.49 14.43 -9.75
C ASP A 67 7.83 13.97 -10.31
N LYS A 68 8.47 14.77 -11.14
CA LYS A 68 9.78 14.45 -11.70
C LYS A 68 10.89 14.64 -10.67
N ASN A 69 11.85 13.70 -10.63
CA ASN A 69 13.04 13.73 -9.76
C ASN A 69 12.74 13.90 -8.26
N SER A 70 11.59 13.42 -7.81
CA SER A 70 11.13 13.59 -6.43
C SER A 70 11.15 12.29 -5.62
N GLU A 71 11.87 11.25 -6.08
CA GLU A 71 11.95 9.96 -5.39
C GLU A 71 12.46 10.11 -3.95
N ARG A 72 13.28 11.14 -3.67
CA ARG A 72 13.78 11.43 -2.32
C ARG A 72 12.68 11.77 -1.31
N LYS A 73 11.48 12.17 -1.76
CA LYS A 73 10.33 12.38 -0.87
C LYS A 73 9.90 11.10 -0.13
N VAL A 74 10.35 9.94 -0.60
CA VAL A 74 10.15 8.68 0.12
C VAL A 74 10.77 8.70 1.51
N PHE A 75 11.84 9.47 1.73
CA PHE A 75 12.44 9.63 3.05
C PHE A 75 11.59 10.48 4.02
N ASP A 76 10.48 11.08 3.55
CA ASP A 76 9.44 11.61 4.42
C ASP A 76 8.52 10.51 5.00
N TYR A 77 8.78 9.23 4.64
CA TYR A 77 8.10 8.10 5.24
C TYR A 77 8.35 8.06 6.76
N PHE A 78 7.30 7.75 7.49
CA PHE A 78 7.40 7.44 8.91
C PHE A 78 6.37 6.36 9.27
N ALA A 79 6.71 5.57 10.27
CA ALA A 79 5.83 4.54 10.81
C ALA A 79 5.08 5.05 12.04
N ALA A 80 3.76 4.84 12.07
CA ALA A 80 2.90 5.25 13.19
C ALA A 80 1.56 4.50 13.17
N GLY A 81 0.95 4.34 14.34
CA GLY A 81 -0.39 3.79 14.45
C GLY A 81 -0.47 2.29 14.12
N TRP A 82 -1.59 1.91 13.56
CA TRP A 82 -2.00 0.53 13.25
C TRP A 82 -2.08 0.34 11.73
N ASN A 83 -2.51 -0.83 11.26
CA ASN A 83 -2.74 -1.06 9.84
C ASN A 83 -4.07 -1.78 9.56
N ARG A 84 -4.81 -1.23 8.62
CA ARG A 84 -6.02 -1.83 8.03
C ARG A 84 -5.77 -2.02 6.55
N ASP A 85 -5.06 -3.09 6.20
CA ASP A 85 -4.56 -3.35 4.85
C ASP A 85 -5.69 -3.39 3.82
N GLY A 86 -6.82 -4.04 4.14
CA GLY A 86 -7.97 -4.08 3.24
C GLY A 86 -8.53 -2.69 2.94
N LEU A 87 -8.69 -1.81 3.96
CA LEU A 87 -9.15 -0.44 3.72
C LEU A 87 -8.13 0.38 2.93
N ALA A 88 -6.84 0.19 3.21
CA ALA A 88 -5.78 0.86 2.47
C ALA A 88 -5.74 0.42 1.00
N LEU A 89 -5.89 -0.87 0.72
CA LEU A 89 -6.00 -1.41 -0.64
C LEU A 89 -7.24 -0.90 -1.37
N ARG A 90 -8.38 -0.77 -0.68
CA ARG A 90 -9.60 -0.18 -1.25
C ARG A 90 -9.38 1.28 -1.65
N ALA A 91 -8.81 2.08 -0.76
CA ALA A 91 -8.48 3.48 -1.04
C ALA A 91 -7.47 3.60 -2.19
N MET A 92 -6.47 2.72 -2.21
CA MET A 92 -5.50 2.66 -3.30
C MET A 92 -6.15 2.30 -4.63
N GLY A 93 -7.09 1.34 -4.64
CA GLY A 93 -7.86 0.97 -5.83
C GLY A 93 -8.66 2.13 -6.43
N GLU A 94 -9.17 3.03 -5.61
CA GLU A 94 -9.82 4.26 -6.10
C GLU A 94 -8.79 5.27 -6.62
N LEU A 95 -7.67 5.44 -5.93
CA LEU A 95 -6.59 6.33 -6.37
C LEU A 95 -5.99 5.89 -7.71
N MET A 96 -5.89 4.58 -7.96
CA MET A 96 -5.36 4.02 -9.21
C MET A 96 -6.24 4.35 -10.43
N ARG A 97 -7.51 4.71 -10.26
CA ARG A 97 -8.40 5.11 -11.37
C ARG A 97 -7.93 6.37 -12.09
N SER A 98 -7.10 7.17 -11.46
CA SER A 98 -6.49 8.38 -12.04
C SER A 98 -5.09 8.14 -12.61
N ALA A 99 -4.62 6.90 -12.68
CA ALA A 99 -3.30 6.58 -13.21
C ALA A 99 -3.23 6.79 -14.73
N PRO A 100 -2.05 7.16 -15.27
CA PRO A 100 -1.92 7.54 -16.67
C PRO A 100 -1.85 6.37 -17.68
N ALA A 101 -1.99 5.13 -17.21
CA ALA A 101 -1.98 3.93 -18.07
C ALA A 101 -3.11 2.98 -17.70
N ASP A 102 -3.50 2.11 -18.65
CA ASP A 102 -4.55 1.10 -18.44
C ASP A 102 -4.07 -0.15 -17.69
N LYS A 103 -2.76 -0.39 -17.71
CA LYS A 103 -2.16 -1.53 -17.01
C LYS A 103 -1.49 -1.07 -15.72
N HIS A 104 -1.81 -1.75 -14.62
CA HIS A 104 -1.34 -1.38 -13.29
C HIS A 104 -0.65 -2.54 -12.60
N LEU A 105 0.46 -2.24 -11.94
CA LEU A 105 1.11 -3.12 -10.98
C LEU A 105 1.11 -2.41 -9.62
N LEU A 106 0.51 -3.03 -8.62
CA LEU A 106 0.62 -2.63 -7.23
C LEU A 106 1.66 -3.52 -6.54
N ILE A 107 2.66 -2.89 -5.94
CA ILE A 107 3.67 -3.57 -5.10
C ILE A 107 3.48 -3.09 -3.67
N LEU A 108 3.14 -4.02 -2.78
CA LEU A 108 2.93 -3.76 -1.36
C LEU A 108 4.16 -4.21 -0.56
N LEU A 109 4.77 -3.32 0.20
CA LEU A 109 5.82 -3.62 1.18
C LEU A 109 5.16 -3.66 2.56
N THR A 110 5.05 -4.86 3.15
CA THR A 110 4.29 -5.09 4.38
C THR A 110 4.86 -6.27 5.17
N ASP A 111 4.53 -6.37 6.45
CA ASP A 111 4.74 -7.57 7.25
C ASP A 111 3.56 -8.56 7.19
N ALA A 112 2.54 -8.23 6.39
CA ALA A 112 1.33 -9.03 6.23
C ALA A 112 0.59 -9.32 7.55
N SER A 113 0.66 -8.40 8.51
CA SER A 113 0.03 -8.51 9.83
C SER A 113 -0.98 -7.38 10.06
N PRO A 114 -2.14 -7.40 9.36
CA PRO A 114 -3.16 -6.37 9.53
C PRO A 114 -3.75 -6.42 10.95
N ASP A 115 -3.55 -5.34 11.69
CA ASP A 115 -4.02 -5.22 13.07
C ASP A 115 -4.39 -3.77 13.39
N ASP A 116 -5.62 -3.60 13.91
CA ASP A 116 -6.06 -2.34 14.52
C ASP A 116 -7.00 -2.65 15.68
N SER A 117 -6.51 -2.49 16.90
CA SER A 117 -7.28 -2.71 18.13
C SER A 117 -8.47 -1.73 18.31
N HIS A 118 -8.57 -0.69 17.47
CA HIS A 118 -9.73 0.18 17.48
C HIS A 118 -10.91 -0.49 16.79
N LYS A 119 -12.04 -0.52 17.49
CA LYS A 119 -13.25 -1.14 16.96
C LYS A 119 -13.74 -0.43 15.70
N ILE A 120 -14.09 -1.23 14.70
CA ILE A 120 -14.84 -0.75 13.54
C ILE A 120 -16.23 -0.40 14.02
N LEU A 121 -16.66 0.84 13.76
CA LEU A 121 -18.02 1.28 14.11
C LEU A 121 -19.06 0.48 13.31
N PRO A 122 -20.25 0.25 13.90
CA PRO A 122 -21.34 -0.36 13.18
C PRO A 122 -21.68 0.44 11.91
N SER A 123 -21.96 -0.26 10.82
CA SER A 123 -22.47 0.33 9.58
C SER A 123 -23.69 -0.46 9.12
N GLY A 124 -24.47 0.08 8.19
CA GLY A 124 -25.77 -0.47 7.82
C GLY A 124 -25.82 -1.97 7.50
N LYS A 125 -24.70 -2.57 7.08
CA LYS A 125 -24.56 -4.01 6.83
C LYS A 125 -23.84 -4.77 7.96
N VAL A 126 -23.17 -4.07 8.85
CA VAL A 126 -22.42 -4.63 9.96
C VAL A 126 -22.97 -4.02 11.25
N PRO A 127 -23.92 -4.68 11.92
CA PRO A 127 -24.64 -4.11 13.07
C PRO A 127 -23.82 -4.07 14.36
N LEU A 128 -22.72 -4.82 14.44
CA LEU A 128 -21.90 -4.91 15.63
C LEU A 128 -20.52 -4.29 15.39
N SER A 129 -20.05 -3.54 16.38
CA SER A 129 -18.66 -3.09 16.44
C SER A 129 -17.73 -4.30 16.64
N ARG A 130 -16.62 -4.36 15.90
CA ARG A 130 -15.63 -5.43 15.98
C ARG A 130 -14.21 -4.89 15.84
N ASP A 131 -13.25 -5.60 16.41
CA ASP A 131 -11.86 -5.30 16.22
C ASP A 131 -11.41 -5.72 14.81
N TYR A 132 -10.42 -5.02 14.26
CA TYR A 132 -9.84 -5.33 12.97
C TYR A 132 -8.50 -6.04 13.21
N ASP A 133 -8.56 -7.32 13.57
CA ASP A 133 -7.40 -8.12 13.90
C ASP A 133 -7.53 -9.56 13.40
N GLY A 134 -6.44 -10.30 13.49
CA GLY A 134 -6.38 -11.72 13.17
C GLY A 134 -7.04 -12.05 11.83
N GLN A 135 -7.89 -13.07 11.81
CA GLN A 135 -8.54 -13.56 10.60
C GLN A 135 -9.42 -12.51 9.90
N ILE A 136 -10.02 -11.58 10.65
CA ILE A 136 -10.86 -10.52 10.08
C ILE A 136 -10.04 -9.59 9.19
N GLY A 137 -8.87 -9.17 9.66
CA GLY A 137 -7.96 -8.34 8.87
C GLY A 137 -7.42 -9.06 7.63
N VAL A 138 -7.05 -10.33 7.79
CA VAL A 138 -6.58 -11.18 6.68
C VAL A 138 -7.65 -11.37 5.63
N ASP A 139 -8.88 -11.70 6.03
CA ASP A 139 -10.00 -11.93 5.10
C ASP A 139 -10.37 -10.66 4.32
N ASP A 140 -10.39 -9.50 4.99
CA ASP A 140 -10.66 -8.20 4.35
C ASP A 140 -9.56 -7.86 3.34
N THR A 141 -8.29 -8.03 3.73
CA THR A 141 -7.14 -7.82 2.84
C THR A 141 -7.22 -8.73 1.61
N ALA A 142 -7.48 -10.01 1.81
CA ALA A 142 -7.62 -10.98 0.72
C ALA A 142 -8.81 -10.65 -0.21
N ALA A 143 -9.91 -10.14 0.35
CA ALA A 143 -11.07 -9.72 -0.44
C ALA A 143 -10.71 -8.54 -1.33
N GLU A 144 -10.03 -7.52 -0.82
CA GLU A 144 -9.63 -6.34 -1.60
C GLU A 144 -8.57 -6.67 -2.66
N VAL A 145 -7.63 -7.56 -2.38
CA VAL A 145 -6.69 -8.07 -3.40
C VAL A 145 -7.45 -8.74 -4.55
N ARG A 146 -8.47 -9.55 -4.25
CA ARG A 146 -9.30 -10.17 -5.29
C ARG A 146 -10.04 -9.12 -6.14
N VAL A 147 -10.61 -8.08 -5.51
CA VAL A 147 -11.27 -6.98 -6.20
C VAL A 147 -10.31 -6.25 -7.14
N LEU A 148 -9.11 -5.92 -6.69
CA LEU A 148 -8.08 -5.28 -7.52
C LEU A 148 -7.70 -6.16 -8.71
N ARG A 149 -7.49 -7.46 -8.49
CA ARG A 149 -7.17 -8.42 -9.57
C ARG A 149 -8.31 -8.56 -10.58
N GLN A 150 -9.56 -8.56 -10.15
CA GLN A 150 -10.73 -8.57 -11.04
C GLN A 150 -10.83 -7.29 -11.89
N ARG A 151 -10.32 -6.16 -11.40
CA ARG A 151 -10.18 -4.91 -12.15
C ARG A 151 -8.96 -4.88 -13.08
N GLY A 152 -8.21 -5.97 -13.20
CA GLY A 152 -7.03 -6.07 -14.06
C GLY A 152 -5.72 -5.58 -13.43
N VAL A 153 -5.72 -5.20 -12.15
CA VAL A 153 -4.50 -4.81 -11.43
C VAL A 153 -3.69 -6.05 -11.09
N ARG A 154 -2.40 -6.05 -11.42
CA ARG A 154 -1.45 -7.04 -10.89
C ARG A 154 -1.04 -6.62 -9.49
N VAL A 155 -1.10 -7.55 -8.54
CA VAL A 155 -0.71 -7.29 -7.16
C VAL A 155 0.45 -8.19 -6.79
N ALA A 156 1.53 -7.60 -6.28
CA ALA A 156 2.69 -8.28 -5.71
C ALA A 156 2.91 -7.77 -4.29
N ALA A 157 3.44 -8.60 -3.42
CA ALA A 157 3.84 -8.22 -2.07
C ALA A 157 5.31 -8.55 -1.85
N VAL A 158 6.01 -7.63 -1.19
CA VAL A 158 7.37 -7.84 -0.67
C VAL A 158 7.22 -7.93 0.85
N PHE A 159 7.53 -9.11 1.36
CA PHE A 159 7.43 -9.36 2.80
C PHE A 159 8.61 -8.74 3.53
N MET A 160 8.30 -7.89 4.51
CA MET A 160 9.27 -7.11 5.29
C MET A 160 9.30 -7.55 6.77
N GLY A 161 8.98 -8.80 7.05
CA GLY A 161 8.98 -9.39 8.39
C GLY A 161 10.16 -10.34 8.62
N GLU A 162 10.27 -10.85 9.85
CA GLU A 162 11.18 -11.94 10.15
C GLU A 162 10.67 -13.26 9.57
N ASN A 163 11.57 -14.17 9.17
CA ASN A 163 11.22 -15.44 8.52
C ASN A 163 10.28 -16.33 9.37
N SER A 164 10.23 -16.11 10.67
CA SER A 164 9.34 -16.85 11.60
C SER A 164 7.86 -16.44 11.50
N SER A 165 7.56 -15.33 10.82
CA SER A 165 6.20 -14.77 10.70
C SER A 165 5.60 -14.93 9.30
N ILE A 166 6.24 -15.67 8.39
CA ILE A 166 5.68 -15.93 7.06
C ILE A 166 4.44 -16.84 7.23
N PRO A 167 3.23 -16.35 6.85
CA PRO A 167 2.05 -17.20 6.88
C PRO A 167 2.26 -18.40 5.95
N ALA A 168 1.89 -19.59 6.42
CA ALA A 168 1.83 -20.78 5.56
C ALA A 168 0.87 -20.50 4.41
N ALA A 169 1.30 -20.73 3.17
CA ALA A 169 0.54 -20.50 1.95
C ALA A 169 -0.70 -21.38 1.84
#